data_22de10b004e5b940ad8eb120bdcaf641
#
_entry.id   22de10b004e5b940ad8eb120bdcaf641
#
_cell.length_a   1.000
_cell.length_b   1.000
_cell.length_c   1.000
_cell.angle_alpha   90.00
_cell.angle_beta   90.00
_cell.angle_gamma   90.00
#
_symmetry.space_group_name_H-M   'P 1'
#
loop_
_entity.id
_entity.type
_entity.pdbx_description
1 polymer ?
#
loop_
_entity_poly.entity_id
_entity_poly.type
_entity_poly.pdbx_seq_one_letter_code
_entity_poly.pdbx_strand_id
1 'polypeptide(L)'
;MVSSPDYNPNILNRSEFDIPLAESSLDEAPFFNRAISGSYPPASTIKPFIGLLGLEEKIIDASTIIEDVGFFQLKEDGRRYRGWKEDGHGKVNLEKAIVESSDVFFYELSSKLTIDRISSFLAKFGFGETTGIELLTETESILPTRNWKLGNIGETWFVGDTINIGIGQGYITSTPLQLAVSLSAIANRGIIYKPTLVTQDYGQESNQKTFASVKIKNQSHWEVIEKSMISVINSWNGTAHNLYKEGGTVIA
;
A
#
# COMPACT_ATOMS: atom_id res chain seq x y z
N MET A 1 -6.42 -1.77 14.71
CA MET A 1 -5.93 -0.46 14.19
C MET A 1 -6.40 0.63 15.13
N VAL A 2 -5.59 1.66 15.39
CA VAL A 2 -5.87 2.75 16.33
C VAL A 2 -5.61 4.08 15.63
N SER A 3 -6.45 5.08 15.90
CA SER A 3 -6.24 6.47 15.47
C SER A 3 -5.81 7.30 16.69
N SER A 4 -4.75 8.08 16.54
CA SER A 4 -4.23 8.97 17.59
C SER A 4 -3.94 10.35 16.98
N PRO A 5 -4.14 11.45 17.75
CA PRO A 5 -4.74 11.49 19.06
C PRO A 5 -6.21 11.09 19.08
N ASP A 6 -6.70 10.66 20.24
CA ASP A 6 -8.11 10.37 20.50
C ASP A 6 -8.76 11.49 21.32
N TYR A 7 -10.05 11.33 21.62
CA TYR A 7 -10.78 12.27 22.47
C TYR A 7 -11.62 11.51 23.50
N ASN A 8 -11.88 12.15 24.63
CA ASN A 8 -12.80 11.63 25.63
C ASN A 8 -14.25 11.89 25.18
N PRO A 9 -15.07 10.87 24.84
CA PRO A 9 -16.43 11.08 24.35
C PRO A 9 -17.36 11.74 25.36
N ASN A 10 -17.03 11.73 26.66
CA ASN A 10 -17.83 12.39 27.68
C ASN A 10 -17.82 13.92 27.57
N ILE A 11 -16.87 14.52 26.85
CA ILE A 11 -16.88 15.96 26.58
C ILE A 11 -18.07 16.40 25.72
N LEU A 12 -18.62 15.48 24.90
CA LEU A 12 -19.76 15.75 24.01
C LEU A 12 -21.09 15.84 24.77
N ASN A 13 -21.15 15.32 26.01
CA ASN A 13 -22.39 15.33 26.84
C ASN A 13 -22.48 16.55 27.77
N ARG A 14 -21.53 17.48 27.74
CA ARG A 14 -21.60 18.70 28.52
C ARG A 14 -22.51 19.70 27.84
N SER A 15 -23.59 20.07 28.51
CA SER A 15 -24.60 21.08 28.05
C SER A 15 -24.05 22.51 28.04
N GLU A 16 -22.83 22.73 28.46
CA GLU A 16 -22.17 24.03 28.44
C GLU A 16 -21.11 24.02 27.33
N PHE A 17 -21.29 24.89 26.36
CA PHE A 17 -20.37 25.17 25.26
C PHE A 17 -19.04 25.82 25.72
N ASP A 18 -18.69 25.70 26.98
CA ASP A 18 -17.34 25.97 27.50
C ASP A 18 -16.45 24.75 27.34
N ILE A 19 -16.30 24.28 26.11
CA ILE A 19 -15.10 23.57 25.74
C ILE A 19 -14.03 24.66 25.68
N PRO A 20 -12.97 24.61 26.52
CA PRO A 20 -11.78 25.36 26.21
C PRO A 20 -11.21 24.76 24.91
N LEU A 21 -11.69 25.26 23.77
CA LEU A 21 -11.09 25.02 22.46
C LEU A 21 -9.60 25.47 22.44
N ALA A 22 -9.16 26.08 23.54
CA ALA A 22 -7.85 26.64 23.69
C ALA A 22 -6.76 25.68 24.20
N GLU A 23 -7.11 24.49 24.69
CA GLU A 23 -6.10 23.57 25.25
C GLU A 23 -5.94 22.23 24.52
N SER A 24 -6.91 21.79 23.70
CA SER A 24 -6.63 20.78 22.72
C SER A 24 -6.19 21.51 21.45
N SER A 25 -4.93 21.39 21.12
CA SER A 25 -4.40 21.90 19.87
C SER A 25 -5.32 21.46 18.70
N LEU A 26 -6.09 22.41 18.13
CA LEU A 26 -6.88 22.18 16.92
C LEU A 26 -6.01 21.58 15.80
N ASP A 27 -4.70 21.80 15.89
CA ASP A 27 -3.66 21.24 15.02
C ASP A 27 -3.57 19.71 15.08
N GLU A 28 -3.99 19.07 16.18
CA GLU A 28 -3.94 17.61 16.31
C GLU A 28 -5.17 16.88 15.75
N ALA A 29 -6.28 17.59 15.48
CA ALA A 29 -7.54 17.06 14.94
C ALA A 29 -7.97 15.71 15.60
N PRO A 30 -8.30 15.70 16.92
CA PRO A 30 -8.60 14.47 17.65
C PRO A 30 -9.87 13.75 17.16
N PHE A 31 -10.78 14.47 16.51
CA PHE A 31 -11.99 13.91 15.90
C PHE A 31 -11.75 13.29 14.52
N PHE A 32 -10.58 13.52 13.94
CA PHE A 32 -10.25 12.96 12.62
C PHE A 32 -9.72 11.55 12.77
N ASN A 33 -10.50 10.57 12.33
CA ASN A 33 -10.08 9.15 12.36
C ASN A 33 -9.10 8.86 11.22
N ARG A 34 -7.81 8.95 11.53
CA ARG A 34 -6.72 8.76 10.55
C ARG A 34 -6.71 7.37 9.95
N ALA A 35 -7.25 6.37 10.65
CA ALA A 35 -7.25 4.99 10.17
C ALA A 35 -8.16 4.76 8.97
N ILE A 36 -9.27 5.50 8.88
CA ILE A 36 -10.31 5.29 7.85
C ILE A 36 -10.58 6.52 6.99
N SER A 37 -10.25 7.72 7.50
CA SER A 37 -10.52 8.98 6.80
C SER A 37 -9.23 9.66 6.30
N GLY A 38 -8.07 9.29 6.86
CA GLY A 38 -6.78 9.80 6.41
C GLY A 38 -6.34 9.11 5.12
N SER A 39 -6.08 9.91 4.09
CA SER A 39 -5.66 9.42 2.76
C SER A 39 -4.19 9.77 2.54
N TYR A 40 -3.33 8.75 2.51
CA TYR A 40 -1.87 8.89 2.47
C TYR A 40 -1.27 8.14 1.29
N PRO A 41 -0.13 8.59 0.73
CA PRO A 41 0.63 7.78 -0.23
C PRO A 41 1.01 6.43 0.40
N PRO A 42 0.71 5.29 -0.25
CA PRO A 42 1.05 3.97 0.30
C PRO A 42 2.56 3.70 0.35
N ALA A 43 3.36 4.48 -0.38
CA ALA A 43 4.81 4.34 -0.46
C ALA A 43 5.23 2.89 -0.79
N SER A 44 6.36 2.42 -0.27
CA SER A 44 6.92 1.10 -0.59
C SER A 44 6.03 -0.09 -0.25
N THR A 45 4.95 0.11 0.50
CA THR A 45 3.98 -0.97 0.78
C THR A 45 3.20 -1.41 -0.47
N ILE A 46 3.21 -0.62 -1.56
CA ILE A 46 2.64 -1.00 -2.86
C ILE A 46 3.50 -2.01 -3.63
N LYS A 47 4.82 -2.08 -3.35
CA LYS A 47 5.78 -2.84 -4.14
C LYS A 47 5.46 -4.33 -4.29
N PRO A 48 4.95 -5.04 -3.27
CA PRO A 48 4.49 -6.41 -3.42
C PRO A 48 3.42 -6.58 -4.50
N PHE A 49 2.47 -5.64 -4.61
CA PHE A 49 1.41 -5.68 -5.63
C PHE A 49 1.97 -5.44 -7.04
N ILE A 50 2.89 -4.47 -7.18
CA ILE A 50 3.55 -4.18 -8.46
C ILE A 50 4.42 -5.36 -8.89
N GLY A 51 5.14 -6.00 -7.96
CA GLY A 51 5.91 -7.21 -8.20
C GLY A 51 5.03 -8.37 -8.67
N LEU A 52 3.91 -8.59 -7.98
CA LEU A 52 2.92 -9.61 -8.36
C LEU A 52 2.36 -9.37 -9.76
N LEU A 53 2.00 -8.12 -10.07
CA LEU A 53 1.56 -7.75 -11.42
C LEU A 53 2.64 -8.02 -12.46
N GLY A 54 3.90 -7.68 -12.18
CA GLY A 54 5.03 -7.93 -13.07
C GLY A 54 5.18 -9.42 -13.42
N LEU A 55 5.01 -10.31 -12.43
CA LEU A 55 5.00 -11.77 -12.64
C LEU A 55 3.78 -12.22 -13.45
N GLU A 56 2.58 -11.72 -13.13
CA GLU A 56 1.34 -12.08 -13.82
C GLU A 56 1.32 -11.66 -15.30
N GLU A 57 1.90 -10.50 -15.60
CA GLU A 57 2.04 -9.99 -16.98
C GLU A 57 3.27 -10.53 -17.70
N LYS A 58 4.07 -11.38 -17.04
CA LYS A 58 5.33 -11.95 -17.57
C LYS A 58 6.32 -10.87 -18.05
N ILE A 59 6.29 -9.70 -17.43
CA ILE A 59 7.28 -8.63 -17.63
C ILE A 59 8.58 -8.98 -16.94
N ILE A 60 8.46 -9.68 -15.80
CA ILE A 60 9.55 -10.26 -15.02
C ILE A 60 9.20 -11.69 -14.64
N ASP A 61 10.22 -12.43 -14.26
CA ASP A 61 10.16 -13.69 -13.52
C ASP A 61 11.03 -13.61 -12.26
N ALA A 62 11.02 -14.66 -11.43
CA ALA A 62 11.81 -14.69 -10.18
C ALA A 62 13.33 -14.56 -10.39
N SER A 63 13.83 -14.86 -11.60
CA SER A 63 15.26 -14.81 -11.97
C SER A 63 15.67 -13.50 -12.64
N THR A 64 14.71 -12.66 -12.99
CA THR A 64 14.97 -11.37 -13.66
C THR A 64 15.84 -10.49 -12.78
N ILE A 65 16.98 -10.04 -13.31
CA ILE A 65 17.94 -9.17 -12.63
C ILE A 65 17.90 -7.78 -13.26
N ILE A 66 17.80 -6.76 -12.41
CA ILE A 66 17.95 -5.35 -12.77
C ILE A 66 19.18 -4.81 -12.04
N GLU A 67 19.98 -3.99 -12.71
CA GLU A 67 21.15 -3.33 -12.11
C GLU A 67 20.68 -2.02 -11.47
N ASP A 68 20.68 -1.95 -10.15
CA ASP A 68 20.35 -0.76 -9.38
C ASP A 68 21.63 0.02 -9.06
N VAL A 69 21.82 1.12 -9.77
CA VAL A 69 22.94 2.06 -9.63
C VAL A 69 22.54 3.34 -8.87
N GLY A 70 21.46 3.29 -8.11
CA GLY A 70 20.94 4.41 -7.32
C GLY A 70 19.95 5.31 -8.06
N PHE A 71 19.76 5.12 -9.37
CA PHE A 71 18.75 5.84 -10.14
C PHE A 71 18.28 5.05 -11.36
N PHE A 72 17.07 5.34 -11.80
CA PHE A 72 16.53 4.95 -13.10
C PHE A 72 16.46 6.18 -14.01
N GLN A 73 16.77 6.04 -15.29
CA GLN A 73 16.71 7.14 -16.25
C GLN A 73 15.78 6.78 -17.40
N LEU A 74 14.76 7.62 -17.62
CA LEU A 74 13.93 7.53 -18.82
C LEU A 74 14.75 7.89 -20.06
N LYS A 75 14.62 7.08 -21.12
CA LYS A 75 15.36 7.30 -22.38
C LYS A 75 14.82 8.49 -23.15
N GLU A 76 13.51 8.75 -23.02
CA GLU A 76 12.79 9.74 -23.83
C GLU A 76 13.12 11.20 -23.43
N ASP A 77 13.27 11.47 -22.14
CA ASP A 77 13.47 12.83 -21.61
C ASP A 77 14.76 12.99 -20.81
N GLY A 78 15.50 11.88 -20.60
CA GLY A 78 16.72 11.88 -19.81
C GLY A 78 16.52 12.12 -18.31
N ARG A 79 15.29 12.22 -17.83
CA ARG A 79 14.96 12.45 -16.42
C ARG A 79 15.43 11.28 -15.56
N ARG A 80 16.10 11.61 -14.43
CA ARG A 80 16.57 10.65 -13.44
C ARG A 80 15.62 10.56 -12.27
N TYR A 81 15.20 9.34 -11.96
CA TYR A 81 14.41 8.97 -10.78
C TYR A 81 15.36 8.33 -9.77
N ARG A 82 15.67 9.04 -8.68
CA ARG A 82 16.62 8.58 -7.68
C ARG A 82 15.98 7.60 -6.74
N GLY A 83 16.69 6.50 -6.42
CA GLY A 83 16.34 5.61 -5.33
C GLY A 83 16.74 6.22 -3.97
N TRP A 84 16.24 5.63 -2.89
CA TRP A 84 16.59 6.06 -1.54
C TRP A 84 18.06 5.77 -1.17
N LYS A 85 18.67 4.75 -1.80
CA LYS A 85 20.08 4.39 -1.63
C LYS A 85 20.88 4.97 -2.80
N GLU A 86 21.72 5.95 -2.52
CA GLU A 86 22.45 6.73 -3.55
C GLU A 86 23.35 5.88 -4.43
N ASP A 87 24.10 4.90 -3.83
CA ASP A 87 25.00 4.01 -4.55
C ASP A 87 24.28 2.80 -5.18
N GLY A 88 22.96 2.72 -5.01
CA GLY A 88 22.13 1.60 -5.47
C GLY A 88 22.34 0.31 -4.68
N HIS A 89 21.68 -0.76 -5.15
CA HIS A 89 21.70 -2.09 -4.53
C HIS A 89 22.49 -3.12 -5.37
N GLY A 90 23.08 -2.68 -6.50
CA GLY A 90 23.76 -3.55 -7.45
C GLY A 90 22.76 -4.46 -8.18
N LYS A 91 23.09 -5.73 -8.34
CA LYS A 91 22.22 -6.71 -8.98
C LYS A 91 21.03 -7.07 -8.07
N VAL A 92 19.83 -6.81 -8.55
CA VAL A 92 18.57 -6.94 -7.78
C VAL A 92 17.59 -7.81 -8.56
N ASN A 93 17.11 -8.87 -7.92
CA ASN A 93 15.94 -9.62 -8.37
C ASN A 93 14.69 -9.16 -7.58
N LEU A 94 13.52 -9.71 -7.88
CA LEU A 94 12.27 -9.31 -7.23
C LEU A 94 12.30 -9.50 -5.71
N GLU A 95 12.81 -10.64 -5.20
CA GLU A 95 12.93 -10.89 -3.76
C GLU A 95 13.78 -9.79 -3.09
N LYS A 96 14.99 -9.57 -3.59
CA LYS A 96 15.88 -8.53 -3.05
C LYS A 96 15.26 -7.13 -3.18
N ALA A 97 14.55 -6.84 -4.29
CA ALA A 97 13.87 -5.56 -4.49
C ALA A 97 12.82 -5.26 -3.43
N ILE A 98 12.07 -6.27 -3.00
CA ILE A 98 11.08 -6.14 -1.91
C ILE A 98 11.81 -6.04 -0.55
N VAL A 99 12.78 -6.92 -0.30
CA VAL A 99 13.52 -7.01 0.98
C VAL A 99 14.26 -5.72 1.31
N GLU A 100 15.00 -5.17 0.34
CA GLU A 100 15.80 -3.95 0.50
C GLU A 100 15.07 -2.70 0.01
N SER A 101 13.81 -2.84 -0.44
CA SER A 101 12.99 -1.75 -0.93
C SER A 101 13.63 -0.95 -2.08
N SER A 102 14.25 -1.63 -3.08
CA SER A 102 14.87 -0.96 -4.22
C SER A 102 13.84 -0.22 -5.06
N ASP A 103 13.90 1.11 -5.08
CA ASP A 103 13.03 1.94 -5.92
C ASP A 103 13.35 1.74 -7.40
N VAL A 104 14.63 1.62 -7.76
CA VAL A 104 15.09 1.51 -9.14
C VAL A 104 14.52 0.29 -9.84
N PHE A 105 14.44 -0.85 -9.13
CA PHE A 105 13.79 -2.05 -9.66
C PHE A 105 12.34 -1.77 -10.04
N PHE A 106 11.59 -1.10 -9.15
CA PHE A 106 10.17 -0.81 -9.38
C PHE A 106 9.93 0.35 -10.35
N TYR A 107 10.86 1.30 -10.47
CA TYR A 107 10.83 2.29 -11.55
C TYR A 107 10.95 1.62 -12.92
N GLU A 108 11.92 0.73 -13.09
CA GLU A 108 12.11 0.01 -14.36
C GLU A 108 10.92 -0.92 -14.65
N LEU A 109 10.43 -1.66 -13.66
CA LEU A 109 9.26 -2.51 -13.83
C LEU A 109 8.03 -1.70 -14.23
N SER A 110 7.75 -0.59 -13.54
CA SER A 110 6.59 0.25 -13.80
C SER A 110 6.66 0.98 -15.14
N SER A 111 7.87 1.32 -15.61
CA SER A 111 8.05 1.89 -16.95
C SER A 111 7.64 0.92 -18.08
N LYS A 112 7.69 -0.39 -17.82
CA LYS A 112 7.27 -1.45 -18.74
C LYS A 112 5.78 -1.81 -18.59
N LEU A 113 5.20 -1.49 -17.43
CA LEU A 113 3.77 -1.60 -17.17
C LEU A 113 3.07 -0.30 -17.60
N THR A 114 1.79 -0.36 -17.94
CA THR A 114 0.99 0.84 -18.18
C THR A 114 0.16 1.16 -16.94
N ILE A 115 -0.18 2.45 -16.76
CA ILE A 115 -1.07 2.85 -15.66
C ILE A 115 -2.40 2.10 -15.71
N ASP A 116 -2.93 1.84 -16.90
CA ASP A 116 -4.20 1.14 -17.05
C ASP A 116 -4.13 -0.29 -16.48
N ARG A 117 -3.01 -1.00 -16.67
CA ARG A 117 -2.77 -2.33 -16.08
C ARG A 117 -2.57 -2.22 -14.56
N ILE A 118 -1.77 -1.27 -14.10
CA ILE A 118 -1.52 -1.06 -12.67
C ILE A 118 -2.82 -0.74 -11.95
N SER A 119 -3.58 0.24 -12.40
CA SER A 119 -4.84 0.64 -11.75
C SER A 119 -5.88 -0.47 -11.78
N SER A 120 -6.05 -1.14 -12.93
CA SER A 120 -6.98 -2.28 -13.03
C SER A 120 -6.58 -3.46 -12.13
N PHE A 121 -5.29 -3.65 -11.87
CA PHE A 121 -4.82 -4.70 -10.99
C PHE A 121 -5.01 -4.32 -9.52
N LEU A 122 -4.61 -3.10 -9.11
CA LEU A 122 -4.76 -2.60 -7.75
C LEU A 122 -6.23 -2.49 -7.32
N ALA A 123 -7.13 -2.11 -8.23
CA ALA A 123 -8.56 -2.09 -7.97
C ALA A 123 -9.10 -3.45 -7.50
N LYS A 124 -8.55 -4.57 -7.99
CA LYS A 124 -8.94 -5.91 -7.53
C LYS A 124 -8.64 -6.15 -6.05
N PHE A 125 -7.70 -5.40 -5.47
CA PHE A 125 -7.32 -5.47 -4.07
C PHE A 125 -8.02 -4.42 -3.19
N GLY A 126 -8.96 -3.66 -3.76
CA GLY A 126 -9.75 -2.66 -3.06
C GLY A 126 -9.12 -1.26 -2.97
N PHE A 127 -8.03 -1.00 -3.70
CA PHE A 127 -7.50 0.37 -3.80
C PHE A 127 -8.50 1.27 -4.54
N GLY A 128 -8.72 2.47 -4.00
CA GLY A 128 -9.63 3.46 -4.56
C GLY A 128 -11.11 3.23 -4.25
N GLU A 129 -11.41 2.30 -3.34
CA GLU A 129 -12.77 1.99 -2.89
C GLU A 129 -12.81 1.90 -1.36
N THR A 130 -13.98 2.13 -0.77
CA THR A 130 -14.17 1.91 0.67
C THR A 130 -14.09 0.41 1.00
N THR A 131 -13.61 0.07 2.20
CA THR A 131 -13.54 -1.33 2.67
C THR A 131 -14.91 -1.86 3.11
N GLY A 132 -15.87 -0.96 3.27
CA GLY A 132 -17.22 -1.27 3.75
C GLY A 132 -17.28 -1.60 5.24
N ILE A 133 -16.33 -1.13 6.05
CA ILE A 133 -16.43 -1.17 7.52
C ILE A 133 -17.69 -0.44 7.99
N GLU A 134 -18.23 -0.81 9.14
CA GLU A 134 -19.50 -0.25 9.65
C GLU A 134 -19.39 1.20 10.17
N LEU A 135 -18.47 2.01 9.61
CA LEU A 135 -18.28 3.42 9.97
C LEU A 135 -18.58 4.34 8.77
N LEU A 136 -19.31 5.42 9.04
CA LEU A 136 -19.83 6.32 8.00
C LEU A 136 -18.81 7.28 7.39
N THR A 137 -17.63 7.41 7.99
CA THR A 137 -16.62 8.42 7.61
C THR A 137 -15.46 7.85 6.82
N GLU A 138 -15.61 6.66 6.23
CA GLU A 138 -14.56 6.03 5.43
C GLU A 138 -14.33 6.79 4.12
N THR A 139 -13.08 7.04 3.78
CA THR A 139 -12.67 7.73 2.55
C THR A 139 -12.24 6.72 1.50
N GLU A 140 -12.69 6.90 0.24
CA GLU A 140 -12.32 6.05 -0.89
C GLU A 140 -10.84 6.14 -1.25
N SER A 141 -10.20 7.29 -1.02
CA SER A 141 -8.82 7.57 -1.47
C SER A 141 -8.70 7.63 -3.00
N ILE A 142 -7.49 7.68 -3.54
CA ILE A 142 -7.27 7.90 -4.96
C ILE A 142 -6.53 6.72 -5.58
N LEU A 143 -7.19 6.01 -6.50
CA LEU A 143 -6.54 5.11 -7.46
C LEU A 143 -6.50 5.82 -8.81
N PRO A 144 -5.36 6.40 -9.22
CA PRO A 144 -5.29 7.25 -10.40
C PRO A 144 -5.40 6.44 -11.69
N THR A 145 -6.09 7.04 -12.66
CA THR A 145 -6.19 6.56 -14.04
C THR A 145 -5.90 7.71 -15.00
N ARG A 146 -5.74 7.43 -16.29
CA ARG A 146 -5.64 8.49 -17.33
C ARG A 146 -6.82 9.45 -17.27
N ASN A 147 -8.04 8.89 -17.18
CA ASN A 147 -9.27 9.68 -17.13
C ASN A 147 -9.36 10.49 -15.82
N TRP A 148 -8.95 9.89 -14.71
CA TRP A 148 -8.89 10.61 -13.44
C TRP A 148 -7.97 11.83 -13.51
N LYS A 149 -6.76 11.69 -14.06
CA LYS A 149 -5.81 12.81 -14.18
C LYS A 149 -6.36 13.88 -15.12
N LEU A 150 -6.89 13.49 -16.28
CA LEU A 150 -7.47 14.44 -17.22
C LEU A 150 -8.65 15.21 -16.62
N GLY A 151 -9.54 14.53 -15.89
CA GLY A 151 -10.72 15.14 -15.29
C GLY A 151 -10.43 16.02 -14.06
N ASN A 152 -9.47 15.62 -13.21
CA ASN A 152 -9.21 16.30 -11.95
C ASN A 152 -8.04 17.30 -12.01
N ILE A 153 -7.06 17.06 -12.90
CA ILE A 153 -5.85 17.89 -13.02
C ILE A 153 -5.87 18.70 -14.33
N GLY A 154 -6.59 18.23 -15.36
CA GLY A 154 -6.63 18.85 -16.68
C GLY A 154 -5.42 18.49 -17.56
N GLU A 155 -4.63 17.50 -17.18
CA GLU A 155 -3.42 17.10 -17.90
C GLU A 155 -3.49 15.66 -18.41
N THR A 156 -2.77 15.39 -19.49
CA THR A 156 -2.58 14.02 -19.99
C THR A 156 -1.66 13.21 -19.07
N TRP A 157 -1.76 11.89 -19.13
CA TRP A 157 -0.92 10.98 -18.39
C TRP A 157 0.47 10.86 -19.03
N PHE A 158 1.53 10.99 -18.25
CA PHE A 158 2.91 10.79 -18.67
C PHE A 158 3.49 9.49 -18.11
N VAL A 159 4.52 8.95 -18.75
CA VAL A 159 5.24 7.75 -18.27
C VAL A 159 5.82 8.00 -16.86
N GLY A 160 6.30 9.20 -16.59
CA GLY A 160 6.80 9.59 -15.28
C GLY A 160 5.77 9.47 -14.15
N ASP A 161 4.49 9.69 -14.45
CA ASP A 161 3.43 9.47 -13.45
C ASP A 161 3.33 7.97 -13.08
N THR A 162 3.41 7.08 -14.09
CA THR A 162 3.39 5.63 -13.87
C THR A 162 4.58 5.16 -13.03
N ILE A 163 5.77 5.71 -13.28
CA ILE A 163 6.99 5.39 -12.53
C ILE A 163 6.82 5.70 -11.04
N ASN A 164 6.26 6.87 -10.71
CA ASN A 164 6.01 7.26 -9.32
C ASN A 164 4.95 6.35 -8.65
N ILE A 165 3.89 5.97 -9.38
CA ILE A 165 2.88 5.04 -8.86
C ILE A 165 3.52 3.68 -8.51
N GLY A 166 4.52 3.23 -9.27
CA GLY A 166 5.22 1.97 -9.02
C GLY A 166 5.92 1.85 -7.67
N ILE A 167 6.17 2.97 -7.01
CA ILE A 167 6.73 3.03 -5.64
C ILE A 167 5.74 3.61 -4.63
N GLY A 168 4.46 3.71 -5.01
CA GLY A 168 3.39 4.20 -4.13
C GLY A 168 3.42 5.68 -3.84
N GLN A 169 3.93 6.47 -4.78
CA GLN A 169 3.98 7.94 -4.71
C GLN A 169 3.24 8.56 -5.91
N GLY A 170 3.27 9.89 -5.99
CA GLY A 170 2.52 10.63 -7.00
C GLY A 170 1.05 10.79 -6.60
N TYR A 171 0.13 10.42 -7.49
CA TYR A 171 -1.30 10.65 -7.28
C TYR A 171 -2.01 9.56 -6.46
N ILE A 172 -1.39 8.39 -6.26
CA ILE A 172 -2.02 7.30 -5.52
C ILE A 172 -2.05 7.60 -4.03
N THR A 173 -3.22 7.38 -3.43
CA THR A 173 -3.39 7.42 -1.98
C THR A 173 -4.22 6.23 -1.50
N SER A 174 -4.11 5.89 -0.23
CA SER A 174 -4.96 4.91 0.44
C SER A 174 -5.15 5.27 1.91
N THR A 175 -6.23 4.82 2.53
CA THR A 175 -6.34 4.86 3.97
C THR A 175 -5.52 3.72 4.59
N PRO A 176 -5.05 3.86 5.85
CA PRO A 176 -4.41 2.75 6.56
C PRO A 176 -5.26 1.47 6.59
N LEU A 177 -6.59 1.60 6.71
CA LEU A 177 -7.49 0.46 6.69
C LEU A 177 -7.54 -0.21 5.30
N GLN A 178 -7.70 0.56 4.22
CA GLN A 178 -7.64 0.03 2.85
C GLN A 178 -6.34 -0.74 2.62
N LEU A 179 -5.20 -0.15 3.03
CA LEU A 179 -3.90 -0.78 2.87
C LEU A 179 -3.80 -2.09 3.65
N ALA A 180 -4.29 -2.12 4.90
CA ALA A 180 -4.32 -3.34 5.71
C ALA A 180 -5.18 -4.44 5.08
N VAL A 181 -6.38 -4.09 4.57
CA VAL A 181 -7.26 -5.02 3.86
C VAL A 181 -6.61 -5.54 2.58
N SER A 182 -6.00 -4.66 1.79
CA SER A 182 -5.31 -5.05 0.55
C SER A 182 -4.13 -5.98 0.83
N LEU A 183 -3.30 -5.69 1.85
CA LEU A 183 -2.18 -6.55 2.24
C LEU A 183 -2.65 -7.89 2.79
N SER A 184 -3.76 -7.91 3.55
CA SER A 184 -4.35 -9.16 4.02
C SER A 184 -4.79 -10.07 2.86
N ALA A 185 -5.19 -9.48 1.73
CA ALA A 185 -5.51 -10.26 0.53
C ALA A 185 -4.28 -10.98 -0.05
N ILE A 186 -3.07 -10.42 0.05
CA ILE A 186 -1.84 -11.14 -0.32
C ILE A 186 -1.64 -12.31 0.63
N ALA A 187 -1.69 -12.09 1.94
CA ALA A 187 -1.50 -13.13 2.96
C ALA A 187 -2.55 -14.26 2.86
N ASN A 188 -3.75 -13.95 2.39
CA ASN A 188 -4.83 -14.91 2.16
C ASN A 188 -4.91 -15.40 0.70
N ARG A 189 -3.84 -15.24 -0.08
CA ARG A 189 -3.73 -15.69 -1.48
C ARG A 189 -4.92 -15.28 -2.34
N GLY A 190 -5.30 -14.00 -2.21
CA GLY A 190 -6.33 -13.34 -3.01
C GLY A 190 -7.70 -13.28 -2.34
N ILE A 191 -7.93 -13.88 -1.18
CA ILE A 191 -9.21 -13.75 -0.48
C ILE A 191 -9.24 -12.44 0.29
N ILE A 192 -10.25 -11.61 0.01
CA ILE A 192 -10.49 -10.33 0.70
C ILE A 192 -11.64 -10.52 1.66
N TYR A 193 -11.40 -10.25 2.94
CA TYR A 193 -12.42 -10.24 3.97
C TYR A 193 -12.87 -8.82 4.26
N LYS A 194 -14.18 -8.65 4.49
CA LYS A 194 -14.72 -7.39 4.96
C LYS A 194 -14.25 -7.12 6.39
N PRO A 195 -13.63 -5.97 6.69
CA PRO A 195 -13.32 -5.61 8.06
C PRO A 195 -14.61 -5.36 8.85
N THR A 196 -14.62 -5.72 10.13
CA THR A 196 -15.75 -5.52 11.03
C THR A 196 -15.30 -5.07 12.41
N LEU A 197 -16.10 -4.25 13.06
CA LEU A 197 -15.93 -3.83 14.47
C LEU A 197 -16.69 -4.73 15.43
N VAL A 198 -17.66 -5.48 14.92
CA VAL A 198 -18.53 -6.32 15.75
C VAL A 198 -18.05 -7.76 15.67
N THR A 199 -17.58 -8.31 16.80
CA THR A 199 -17.39 -9.74 16.96
C THR A 199 -18.76 -10.41 17.05
N GLN A 200 -19.08 -11.26 16.09
CA GLN A 200 -20.29 -12.08 16.17
C GLN A 200 -20.19 -13.01 17.38
N ASP A 201 -21.33 -13.24 18.02
CA ASP A 201 -21.51 -13.90 19.31
C ASP A 201 -20.61 -15.07 19.62
N TYR A 202 -20.21 -15.14 20.89
CA TYR A 202 -19.52 -16.26 21.53
C TYR A 202 -20.23 -17.58 21.20
N GLY A 203 -19.58 -18.40 20.33
CA GLY A 203 -20.01 -19.78 20.07
C GLY A 203 -20.42 -20.11 18.65
N GLN A 204 -20.50 -19.17 17.73
CA GLN A 204 -20.57 -19.46 16.29
C GLN A 204 -19.20 -19.26 15.67
N GLU A 205 -18.76 -20.25 14.88
CA GLU A 205 -17.59 -20.06 14.01
C GLU A 205 -17.76 -18.74 13.25
N SER A 206 -16.76 -17.86 13.34
CA SER A 206 -16.81 -16.56 12.67
C SER A 206 -16.98 -16.79 11.17
N ASN A 207 -18.21 -16.73 10.68
CA ASN A 207 -18.50 -16.68 9.26
C ASN A 207 -17.99 -15.33 8.70
N GLN A 208 -16.68 -15.17 8.68
CA GLN A 208 -16.04 -14.02 8.04
C GLN A 208 -16.46 -14.04 6.57
N LYS A 209 -17.35 -13.11 6.21
CA LYS A 209 -17.86 -13.05 4.84
C LYS A 209 -16.73 -12.63 3.90
N THR A 210 -16.42 -13.51 2.96
CA THR A 210 -15.56 -13.17 1.83
C THR A 210 -16.22 -12.02 1.07
N PHE A 211 -15.52 -10.90 0.99
CA PHE A 211 -15.99 -9.72 0.25
C PHE A 211 -15.70 -9.85 -1.22
N ALA A 212 -14.47 -10.27 -1.57
CA ALA A 212 -14.03 -10.47 -2.94
C ALA A 212 -12.91 -11.53 -3.01
N SER A 213 -12.56 -11.94 -4.22
CA SER A 213 -11.44 -12.85 -4.47
C SER A 213 -10.66 -12.41 -5.70
N VAL A 214 -9.37 -12.18 -5.52
CA VAL A 214 -8.42 -11.90 -6.60
C VAL A 214 -7.86 -13.20 -7.14
N LYS A 215 -8.14 -13.49 -8.40
CA LYS A 215 -7.58 -14.66 -9.10
C LYS A 215 -6.34 -14.26 -9.86
N ILE A 216 -5.27 -15.03 -9.70
CA ILE A 216 -4.03 -14.93 -10.47
C ILE A 216 -3.84 -16.16 -11.35
N LYS A 217 -3.03 -16.02 -12.40
CA LYS A 217 -2.81 -17.07 -13.41
C LYS A 217 -1.96 -18.22 -12.87
N ASN A 218 -0.97 -17.90 -12.03
CA ASN A 218 -0.04 -18.88 -11.47
C ASN A 218 0.04 -18.75 -9.94
N GLN A 219 -0.41 -19.78 -9.23
CA GLN A 219 -0.46 -19.80 -7.76
C GLN A 219 0.92 -19.67 -7.10
N SER A 220 2.01 -20.09 -7.77
CA SER A 220 3.37 -19.92 -7.24
C SER A 220 3.80 -18.46 -7.09
N HIS A 221 3.14 -17.53 -7.78
CA HIS A 221 3.44 -16.09 -7.64
C HIS A 221 3.11 -15.57 -6.24
N TRP A 222 2.06 -16.12 -5.57
CA TRP A 222 1.79 -15.79 -4.18
C TRP A 222 2.96 -16.16 -3.28
N GLU A 223 3.53 -17.36 -3.45
CA GLU A 223 4.65 -17.85 -2.64
C GLU A 223 5.89 -16.98 -2.78
N VAL A 224 6.18 -16.50 -4.01
CA VAL A 224 7.30 -15.58 -4.26
C VAL A 224 7.11 -14.28 -3.49
N ILE A 225 5.90 -13.70 -3.52
CA ILE A 225 5.63 -12.44 -2.84
C ILE A 225 5.59 -12.62 -1.32
N GLU A 226 4.89 -13.64 -0.80
CA GLU A 226 4.84 -13.96 0.63
C GLU A 226 6.24 -14.14 1.21
N LYS A 227 7.06 -14.97 0.57
CA LYS A 227 8.44 -15.20 0.98
C LYS A 227 9.26 -13.91 1.02
N SER A 228 9.11 -13.07 -0.01
CA SER A 228 9.81 -11.78 -0.07
C SER A 228 9.37 -10.85 1.07
N MET A 229 8.07 -10.78 1.37
CA MET A 229 7.54 -9.95 2.48
C MET A 229 8.03 -10.46 3.84
N ILE A 230 8.03 -11.76 4.08
CA ILE A 230 8.58 -12.38 5.31
C ILE A 230 10.07 -12.03 5.44
N SER A 231 10.82 -12.05 4.34
CA SER A 231 12.24 -11.74 4.33
C SER A 231 12.56 -10.26 4.62
N VAL A 232 11.60 -9.32 4.47
CA VAL A 232 11.76 -7.90 4.87
C VAL A 232 12.10 -7.80 6.37
N ILE A 233 11.55 -8.70 7.20
CA ILE A 233 11.79 -8.74 8.65
C ILE A 233 12.94 -9.69 8.98
N ASN A 234 12.95 -10.89 8.38
CA ASN A 234 13.83 -11.98 8.80
C ASN A 234 15.26 -11.86 8.24
N SER A 235 15.44 -11.24 7.08
CA SER A 235 16.77 -11.10 6.48
C SER A 235 17.54 -9.93 7.13
N TRP A 236 18.83 -10.11 7.36
CA TRP A 236 19.69 -9.11 7.99
C TRP A 236 19.74 -7.76 7.24
N ASN A 237 19.51 -7.78 5.93
CA ASN A 237 19.46 -6.61 5.04
C ASN A 237 18.03 -6.13 4.77
N GLY A 238 17.04 -6.73 5.43
CA GLY A 238 15.64 -6.31 5.31
C GLY A 238 15.38 -4.98 6.00
N THR A 239 14.57 -4.13 5.36
CA THR A 239 14.28 -2.77 5.85
C THR A 239 13.57 -2.74 7.20
N ALA A 240 12.93 -3.83 7.62
CA ALA A 240 12.27 -3.97 8.92
C ALA A 240 12.99 -4.94 9.88
N HIS A 241 14.25 -5.33 9.58
CA HIS A 241 15.00 -6.30 10.39
C HIS A 241 15.18 -5.87 11.85
N ASN A 242 15.25 -4.58 12.14
CA ASN A 242 15.38 -4.07 13.50
C ASN A 242 14.16 -4.40 14.37
N LEU A 243 12.97 -4.52 13.80
CA LEU A 243 11.77 -4.94 14.53
C LEU A 243 11.89 -6.38 15.08
N TYR A 244 12.64 -7.25 14.40
CA TYR A 244 12.92 -8.61 14.85
C TYR A 244 13.84 -8.63 16.09
N LYS A 245 14.83 -7.71 16.15
CA LYS A 245 15.81 -7.65 17.26
C LYS A 245 15.21 -7.15 18.57
N GLU A 246 14.15 -6.37 18.55
CA GLU A 246 13.49 -5.80 19.72
C GLU A 246 12.52 -6.77 20.40
N GLY A 247 12.56 -8.06 20.08
CA GLY A 247 11.73 -9.10 20.69
C GLY A 247 10.28 -9.10 20.20
N GLY A 248 10.04 -8.48 19.06
CA GLY A 248 8.75 -8.53 18.38
C GLY A 248 8.43 -9.96 17.96
N THR A 249 7.25 -10.43 18.29
CA THR A 249 6.68 -11.66 17.73
C THR A 249 6.69 -11.49 16.21
N VAL A 250 7.26 -12.47 15.49
CA VAL A 250 7.19 -12.49 14.02
C VAL A 250 5.72 -12.44 13.64
N ILE A 251 5.25 -11.29 13.19
CA ILE A 251 3.94 -11.16 12.56
C ILE A 251 4.17 -11.59 11.12
N ALA A 252 3.93 -12.87 10.87
CA ALA A 252 3.86 -13.41 9.53
C ALA A 252 2.50 -13.09 8.92
#